data_18af12a935421424facf87cff7689802
#
_entry.id   18af12a935421424facf87cff7689802
#
_cell.length_a   1.000
_cell.length_b   1.000
_cell.length_c   1.000
_cell.angle_alpha   90.00
_cell.angle_beta   90.00
_cell.angle_gamma   90.00
#
_symmetry.space_group_name_H-M   'P 1'
#
loop_
_entity.id
_entity.type
_entity.pdbx_description
1 polymer ?
#
loop_
_entity_poly.entity_id
_entity_poly.type
_entity_poly.pdbx_seq_one_letter_code
_entity_poly.pdbx_strand_id
1 'polypeptide(L)'
;IRMCGEIDQEITVPELVKEDTLCPHQDFVYICSPTAEESEHLRQFEDRKWEYIHQLLVNPDFQALVSGSKILKGDISSDVLLEDPKYLSAILIYMHSQGLTIPDSLENLLGAKRLPQVNSYWLELLLQSVLYQTPDWYEDPNGFREKLESELKARGLIEQRQVSLVKSKSRDKILNQSLGKLSGIADIFLTEYKSMGQDLRQLVLADYIRKDFSTYLGDDRATISQLGVLPYFESIRRKAQEHEIPVSLAVLSGSVVILPTNVATELKELLPQVSLSFSSIG
;
A
#
# COMPACT_ATOMS: atom_id res chain seq x y z
N ILE A 1 -5.54 -21.01 -1.67
CA ILE A 1 -4.38 -21.94 -1.61
C ILE A 1 -4.77 -23.24 -0.89
N ARG A 2 -5.67 -23.23 0.09
CA ARG A 2 -6.10 -24.48 0.79
C ARG A 2 -7.05 -25.39 -0.02
N MET A 3 -7.54 -24.96 -1.18
CA MET A 3 -8.46 -25.77 -2.01
C MET A 3 -7.75 -26.83 -2.86
N CYS A 4 -6.45 -26.68 -3.11
CA CYS A 4 -5.67 -27.59 -3.97
C CYS A 4 -4.66 -28.46 -3.21
N GLY A 5 -4.59 -28.39 -1.87
CA GLY A 5 -3.61 -29.14 -1.09
C GLY A 5 -2.22 -28.50 -1.04
N GLU A 6 -1.21 -29.30 -0.72
CA GLU A 6 0.19 -28.87 -0.75
C GLU A 6 0.71 -28.87 -2.20
N ILE A 7 1.77 -28.10 -2.46
CA ILE A 7 2.42 -28.06 -3.77
C ILE A 7 3.25 -29.33 -3.91
N ASP A 8 2.84 -30.20 -4.85
CA ASP A 8 3.53 -31.45 -5.11
C ASP A 8 4.77 -31.29 -6.00
N GLN A 9 4.74 -30.28 -6.89
CA GLN A 9 5.84 -29.99 -7.82
C GLN A 9 5.83 -28.51 -8.21
N GLU A 10 7.02 -27.92 -8.30
CA GLU A 10 7.22 -26.55 -8.78
C GLU A 10 8.21 -26.57 -9.95
N ILE A 11 7.87 -25.90 -11.04
CA ILE A 11 8.77 -25.68 -12.18
C ILE A 11 9.05 -24.20 -12.25
N THR A 12 10.32 -23.83 -12.19
CA THR A 12 10.71 -22.43 -12.20
C THR A 12 10.67 -21.82 -13.60
N VAL A 13 10.44 -20.50 -13.68
CA VAL A 13 10.45 -19.77 -14.96
C VAL A 13 11.76 -19.95 -15.73
N PRO A 14 12.96 -19.90 -15.11
CA PRO A 14 14.23 -20.18 -15.81
C PRO A 14 14.30 -21.59 -16.43
N GLU A 15 13.70 -22.59 -15.80
CA GLU A 15 13.62 -23.95 -16.36
C GLU A 15 12.75 -23.98 -17.61
N LEU A 16 11.59 -23.35 -17.56
CA LEU A 16 10.65 -23.26 -18.70
C LEU A 16 11.27 -22.49 -19.89
N VAL A 17 12.03 -21.43 -19.61
CA VAL A 17 12.75 -20.68 -20.65
C VAL A 17 13.88 -21.55 -21.27
N LYS A 18 14.61 -22.30 -20.43
CA LYS A 18 15.69 -23.19 -20.89
C LYS A 18 15.17 -24.34 -21.76
N GLU A 19 13.93 -24.78 -21.52
CA GLU A 19 13.24 -25.84 -22.29
C GLU A 19 12.49 -25.29 -23.52
N ASP A 20 12.67 -24.02 -23.86
CA ASP A 20 11.97 -23.34 -24.97
C ASP A 20 10.43 -23.35 -24.86
N THR A 21 9.90 -23.61 -23.67
CA THR A 21 8.45 -23.59 -23.40
C THR A 21 7.94 -22.20 -23.04
N LEU A 22 8.83 -21.30 -22.64
CA LEU A 22 8.55 -19.88 -22.43
C LEU A 22 9.56 -19.03 -23.20
N CYS A 23 9.07 -17.93 -23.77
CA CYS A 23 9.93 -16.93 -24.40
C CYS A 23 10.85 -16.28 -23.34
N PRO A 24 12.12 -15.98 -23.71
CA PRO A 24 12.97 -15.15 -22.87
C PRO A 24 12.27 -13.83 -22.53
N HIS A 25 12.30 -13.44 -21.27
CA HIS A 25 11.68 -12.20 -20.80
C HIS A 25 12.59 -11.50 -19.80
N GLN A 26 12.36 -10.23 -19.62
CA GLN A 26 13.02 -9.39 -18.61
C GLN A 26 11.95 -8.63 -17.85
N ASP A 27 12.10 -8.60 -16.52
CA ASP A 27 11.19 -7.85 -15.64
C ASP A 27 11.82 -6.50 -15.30
N PHE A 28 11.08 -5.43 -15.55
CA PHE A 28 11.48 -4.08 -15.20
C PHE A 28 10.50 -3.49 -14.21
N VAL A 29 11.03 -2.76 -13.22
CA VAL A 29 10.22 -2.01 -12.25
C VAL A 29 10.36 -0.53 -12.57
N TYR A 30 9.25 0.09 -12.93
CA TYR A 30 9.18 1.54 -13.09
C TYR A 30 8.62 2.17 -11.82
N ILE A 31 9.39 3.06 -11.20
CA ILE A 31 9.02 3.72 -9.94
C ILE A 31 8.41 5.08 -10.26
N CYS A 32 7.11 5.23 -10.00
CA CYS A 32 6.42 6.50 -10.12
C CYS A 32 6.44 7.26 -8.80
N SER A 33 6.73 8.54 -8.84
CA SER A 33 6.58 9.43 -7.69
C SER A 33 5.12 9.92 -7.57
N PRO A 34 4.59 10.08 -6.35
CA PRO A 34 3.35 10.79 -6.14
C PRO A 34 3.42 12.21 -6.69
N THR A 35 2.27 12.79 -7.03
CA THR A 35 2.21 14.21 -7.41
C THR A 35 2.63 15.12 -6.25
N ALA A 36 2.93 16.38 -6.53
CA ALA A 36 3.31 17.33 -5.49
C ALA A 36 2.22 17.50 -4.41
N GLU A 37 0.95 17.51 -4.82
CA GLU A 37 -0.21 17.58 -3.92
C GLU A 37 -0.34 16.34 -3.06
N GLU A 38 -0.24 15.14 -3.66
CA GLU A 38 -0.26 13.87 -2.94
C GLU A 38 0.91 13.75 -1.95
N SER A 39 2.10 14.20 -2.37
CA SER A 39 3.30 14.21 -1.52
C SER A 39 3.12 15.13 -0.31
N GLU A 40 2.51 16.30 -0.50
CA GLU A 40 2.22 17.23 0.58
C GLU A 40 1.17 16.66 1.55
N HIS A 41 0.11 16.02 1.06
CA HIS A 41 -0.86 15.33 1.91
C HIS A 41 -0.23 14.20 2.73
N LEU A 42 0.66 13.41 2.11
CA LEU A 42 1.40 12.35 2.79
C LEU A 42 2.30 12.93 3.89
N ARG A 43 3.01 14.02 3.60
CA ARG A 43 3.88 14.69 4.57
C ARG A 43 3.06 15.22 5.75
N GLN A 44 1.95 15.92 5.51
CA GLN A 44 1.07 16.44 6.55
C GLN A 44 0.45 15.32 7.42
N PHE A 45 0.15 14.17 6.84
CA PHE A 45 -0.32 13.01 7.60
C PHE A 45 0.79 12.48 8.52
N GLU A 46 2.01 12.31 8.00
CA GLU A 46 3.15 11.85 8.79
C GLU A 46 3.52 12.86 9.90
N ASP A 47 3.55 14.15 9.61
CA ASP A 47 3.86 15.20 10.59
C ASP A 47 2.85 15.18 11.76
N ARG A 48 1.54 15.12 11.47
CA ARG A 48 0.49 15.03 12.51
C ARG A 48 0.55 13.75 13.32
N LYS A 49 0.90 12.62 12.68
CA LYS A 49 1.12 11.35 13.36
C LYS A 49 2.27 11.47 14.36
N TRP A 50 3.42 11.98 13.91
CA TRP A 50 4.60 12.12 14.74
C TRP A 50 4.44 13.13 15.85
N GLU A 51 3.75 14.24 15.61
CA GLU A 51 3.42 15.21 16.65
C GLU A 51 2.62 14.55 17.78
N TYR A 52 1.57 13.82 17.44
CA TYR A 52 0.78 13.09 18.43
C TYR A 52 1.59 12.01 19.16
N ILE A 53 2.42 11.26 18.46
CA ILE A 53 3.28 10.24 19.06
C ILE A 53 4.26 10.85 20.04
N HIS A 54 4.89 11.96 19.72
CA HIS A 54 5.79 12.66 20.64
C HIS A 54 5.05 13.14 21.90
N GLN A 55 3.85 13.67 21.76
CA GLN A 55 3.01 14.04 22.89
C GLN A 55 2.65 12.82 23.76
N LEU A 56 2.30 11.69 23.12
CA LEU A 56 1.95 10.46 23.82
C LEU A 56 3.14 9.85 24.61
N LEU A 57 4.34 9.87 24.02
CA LEU A 57 5.53 9.31 24.66
C LEU A 57 5.86 9.98 26.01
N VAL A 58 5.60 11.29 26.11
CA VAL A 58 5.86 12.07 27.33
C VAL A 58 4.59 12.30 28.16
N ASN A 59 3.46 11.71 27.77
CA ASN A 59 2.19 11.85 28.50
C ASN A 59 2.27 11.15 29.86
N PRO A 60 2.02 11.87 30.99
CA PRO A 60 2.14 11.30 32.33
C PRO A 60 1.19 10.11 32.58
N ASP A 61 -0.02 10.15 32.02
CA ASP A 61 -0.99 9.06 32.19
C ASP A 61 -0.53 7.81 31.43
N PHE A 62 0.06 7.96 30.24
CA PHE A 62 0.63 6.85 29.49
C PHE A 62 1.87 6.27 30.18
N GLN A 63 2.75 7.13 30.69
CA GLN A 63 3.89 6.70 31.50
C GLN A 63 3.44 5.95 32.75
N ALA A 64 2.45 6.46 33.47
CA ALA A 64 1.89 5.80 34.66
C ALA A 64 1.26 4.44 34.31
N LEU A 65 0.52 4.36 33.21
CA LEU A 65 -0.08 3.12 32.73
C LEU A 65 0.99 2.05 32.46
N VAL A 66 2.05 2.39 31.74
CA VAL A 66 3.13 1.44 31.41
C VAL A 66 3.98 1.09 32.61
N SER A 67 4.42 2.08 33.39
CA SER A 67 5.25 1.85 34.60
C SER A 67 4.50 1.14 35.73
N GLY A 68 3.18 1.29 35.77
CA GLY A 68 2.31 0.57 36.73
C GLY A 68 1.91 -0.83 36.27
N SER A 69 2.47 -1.33 35.16
CA SER A 69 2.09 -2.65 34.63
C SER A 69 2.45 -3.79 35.59
N LYS A 70 1.66 -4.85 35.56
CA LYS A 70 1.87 -6.08 36.36
C LYS A 70 3.21 -6.76 36.03
N ILE A 71 3.75 -6.55 34.83
CA ILE A 71 5.07 -7.01 34.43
C ILE A 71 6.14 -6.40 35.34
N LEU A 72 6.13 -5.07 35.47
CA LEU A 72 7.13 -4.35 36.26
C LEU A 72 6.99 -4.61 37.77
N LYS A 73 5.77 -4.99 38.23
CA LYS A 73 5.49 -5.41 39.59
C LYS A 73 5.91 -6.86 39.89
N GLY A 74 6.23 -7.66 38.85
CA GLY A 74 6.58 -9.06 39.00
C GLY A 74 5.36 -10.00 39.14
N ASP A 75 4.17 -9.51 38.82
CA ASP A 75 2.91 -10.28 38.98
C ASP A 75 2.64 -11.25 37.79
N ILE A 76 3.55 -11.27 36.80
CA ILE A 76 3.45 -12.14 35.62
C ILE A 76 4.66 -13.08 35.58
N SER A 77 4.40 -14.37 35.37
CA SER A 77 5.47 -15.37 35.37
C SER A 77 6.39 -15.21 34.16
N SER A 78 7.67 -15.54 34.32
CA SER A 78 8.67 -15.49 33.27
C SER A 78 8.29 -16.34 32.04
N ASP A 79 7.63 -17.48 32.25
CA ASP A 79 7.21 -18.36 31.16
C ASP A 79 6.22 -17.65 30.21
N VAL A 80 5.22 -16.96 30.78
CA VAL A 80 4.24 -16.15 29.99
C VAL A 80 4.94 -15.01 29.26
N LEU A 81 5.93 -14.38 29.87
CA LEU A 81 6.67 -13.29 29.23
C LEU A 81 7.55 -13.78 28.08
N LEU A 82 8.04 -15.02 28.15
CA LEU A 82 8.92 -15.63 27.15
C LEU A 82 8.15 -16.34 26.02
N GLU A 83 6.85 -16.60 26.17
CA GLU A 83 6.01 -17.10 25.06
C GLU A 83 5.97 -16.11 23.88
N ASP A 84 5.88 -14.81 24.16
CA ASP A 84 5.94 -13.76 23.14
C ASP A 84 6.75 -12.55 23.65
N PRO A 85 8.09 -12.64 23.59
CA PRO A 85 8.99 -11.66 24.22
C PRO A 85 8.95 -10.28 23.57
N LYS A 86 8.29 -10.12 22.41
CA LYS A 86 8.23 -8.83 21.71
C LYS A 86 7.49 -7.76 22.52
N TYR A 87 6.44 -8.13 23.27
CA TYR A 87 5.69 -7.18 24.08
C TYR A 87 6.47 -6.75 25.32
N LEU A 88 7.15 -7.69 25.98
CA LEU A 88 8.10 -7.37 27.04
C LEU A 88 9.20 -6.43 26.53
N SER A 89 9.79 -6.76 25.38
CA SER A 89 10.82 -5.93 24.75
C SER A 89 10.31 -4.51 24.47
N ALA A 90 9.09 -4.37 23.96
CA ALA A 90 8.50 -3.07 23.67
C ALA A 90 8.32 -2.20 24.94
N ILE A 91 7.89 -2.81 26.04
CA ILE A 91 7.76 -2.14 27.34
C ILE A 91 9.12 -1.68 27.83
N LEU A 92 10.13 -2.56 27.86
CA LEU A 92 11.46 -2.22 28.38
C LEU A 92 12.18 -1.18 27.51
N ILE A 93 12.04 -1.25 26.18
CA ILE A 93 12.58 -0.24 25.26
C ILE A 93 11.93 1.14 25.50
N TYR A 94 10.62 1.17 25.70
CA TYR A 94 9.91 2.40 26.05
C TYR A 94 10.41 2.95 27.39
N MET A 95 10.43 2.15 28.45
CA MET A 95 10.93 2.55 29.78
C MET A 95 12.35 3.12 29.71
N HIS A 96 13.24 2.42 29.02
CA HIS A 96 14.61 2.85 28.80
C HIS A 96 14.68 4.21 28.08
N SER A 97 13.87 4.39 27.03
CA SER A 97 13.85 5.62 26.23
C SER A 97 13.35 6.84 27.03
N GLN A 98 12.50 6.61 28.03
CA GLN A 98 11.97 7.65 28.92
C GLN A 98 12.82 7.84 30.20
N GLY A 99 13.92 7.11 30.32
CA GLY A 99 14.75 7.16 31.54
C GLY A 99 14.06 6.65 32.80
N LEU A 100 13.05 5.78 32.63
CA LEU A 100 12.29 5.17 33.73
C LEU A 100 13.03 3.94 34.26
N THR A 101 12.87 3.69 35.57
CA THR A 101 13.55 2.57 36.23
C THR A 101 12.99 1.22 35.73
N ILE A 102 13.89 0.33 35.35
CA ILE A 102 13.57 -1.05 34.94
C ILE A 102 14.12 -2.01 36.02
N PRO A 103 13.35 -3.00 36.47
CA PRO A 103 13.85 -4.03 37.35
C PRO A 103 14.97 -4.88 36.70
N ASP A 104 16.09 -5.08 37.38
CA ASP A 104 17.24 -5.87 36.90
C ASP A 104 16.85 -7.30 36.45
N SER A 105 15.85 -7.89 37.11
CA SER A 105 15.33 -9.21 36.77
C SER A 105 14.76 -9.28 35.35
N LEU A 106 14.13 -8.22 34.88
CA LEU A 106 13.54 -8.15 33.54
C LEU A 106 14.58 -7.85 32.46
N GLU A 107 15.57 -7.00 32.76
CA GLU A 107 16.69 -6.79 31.83
C GLU A 107 17.47 -8.09 31.60
N ASN A 108 17.74 -8.83 32.67
CA ASN A 108 18.44 -10.11 32.60
C ASN A 108 17.63 -11.19 31.85
N LEU A 109 16.30 -11.15 31.92
CA LEU A 109 15.42 -12.12 31.26
C LEU A 109 15.54 -12.06 29.72
N LEU A 110 15.71 -10.86 29.16
CA LEU A 110 15.93 -10.70 27.72
C LEU A 110 17.38 -10.96 27.29
N GLY A 111 18.33 -11.05 28.20
CA GLY A 111 19.75 -11.25 27.89
C GLY A 111 20.38 -10.12 27.06
N ALA A 112 19.70 -8.99 26.93
CA ALA A 112 20.15 -7.89 26.11
C ALA A 112 21.11 -6.97 26.88
N LYS A 113 22.33 -6.84 26.39
CA LYS A 113 23.33 -5.93 26.97
C LYS A 113 23.02 -4.44 26.72
N ARG A 114 22.21 -4.12 25.74
CA ARG A 114 21.76 -2.78 25.39
C ARG A 114 20.37 -2.84 24.78
N LEU A 115 19.46 -2.05 25.27
CA LEU A 115 18.14 -1.84 24.65
C LEU A 115 18.27 -0.82 23.51
N PRO A 116 17.62 -1.06 22.36
CA PRO A 116 17.58 -0.09 21.28
C PRO A 116 16.76 1.15 21.65
N GLN A 117 16.89 2.21 20.87
CA GLN A 117 16.01 3.37 21.00
C GLN A 117 14.59 3.00 20.54
N VAL A 118 13.59 3.63 21.19
CA VAL A 118 12.19 3.48 20.75
C VAL A 118 12.01 4.01 19.33
N ASN A 119 11.32 3.24 18.50
CA ASN A 119 10.94 3.62 17.13
C ASN A 119 9.49 3.24 16.88
N SER A 120 8.97 3.52 15.67
CA SER A 120 7.58 3.23 15.29
C SER A 120 7.20 1.78 15.52
N TYR A 121 8.08 0.83 15.24
CA TYR A 121 7.83 -0.60 15.38
C TYR A 121 7.62 -0.99 16.85
N TRP A 122 8.53 -0.58 17.74
CA TRP A 122 8.42 -0.90 19.15
C TRP A 122 7.23 -0.21 19.81
N LEU A 123 6.93 1.02 19.38
CA LEU A 123 5.77 1.75 19.88
C LEU A 123 4.45 1.13 19.37
N GLU A 124 4.40 0.67 18.12
CA GLU A 124 3.25 -0.07 17.58
C GLU A 124 2.98 -1.33 18.41
N LEU A 125 4.02 -2.11 18.74
CA LEU A 125 3.91 -3.29 19.59
C LEU A 125 3.45 -2.94 21.01
N LEU A 126 3.99 -1.87 21.61
CA LEU A 126 3.56 -1.42 22.93
C LEU A 126 2.10 -1.02 22.95
N LEU A 127 1.66 -0.21 21.99
CA LEU A 127 0.26 0.19 21.88
C LEU A 127 -0.66 -0.99 21.59
N GLN A 128 -0.20 -1.93 20.76
CA GLN A 128 -0.94 -3.17 20.48
C GLN A 128 -1.11 -4.03 21.73
N SER A 129 -0.06 -4.13 22.56
CA SER A 129 -0.08 -4.80 23.87
C SER A 129 -1.09 -4.13 24.80
N VAL A 130 -0.95 -2.80 25.00
CA VAL A 130 -1.79 -2.00 25.92
C VAL A 130 -3.28 -2.11 25.56
N LEU A 131 -3.61 -2.05 24.28
CA LEU A 131 -5.00 -1.94 23.85
C LEU A 131 -5.68 -3.29 23.60
N TYR A 132 -4.95 -4.28 23.07
CA TYR A 132 -5.62 -5.44 22.50
C TYR A 132 -5.05 -6.82 22.87
N GLN A 133 -3.71 -6.96 22.93
CA GLN A 133 -3.10 -8.29 23.06
C GLN A 133 -2.98 -8.71 24.53
N THR A 134 -2.50 -7.81 25.35
CA THR A 134 -2.24 -8.07 26.76
C THR A 134 -2.82 -6.99 27.67
N PRO A 135 -4.10 -6.57 27.46
CA PRO A 135 -4.69 -5.48 28.22
C PRO A 135 -4.72 -5.73 29.74
N ASP A 136 -4.77 -6.98 30.15
CA ASP A 136 -4.77 -7.40 31.56
C ASP A 136 -3.42 -7.20 32.28
N TRP A 137 -2.37 -6.93 31.51
CA TRP A 137 -1.06 -6.58 32.08
C TRP A 137 -1.02 -5.16 32.64
N TYR A 138 -1.99 -4.30 32.27
CA TYR A 138 -2.03 -2.89 32.61
C TYR A 138 -3.23 -2.58 33.51
N GLU A 139 -2.97 -1.95 34.66
CA GLU A 139 -4.00 -1.41 35.52
C GLU A 139 -4.39 -0.02 35.01
N ASP A 140 -5.67 0.18 34.70
CA ASP A 140 -6.17 1.44 34.13
C ASP A 140 -7.36 1.96 34.95
N PRO A 141 -7.13 2.46 36.16
CA PRO A 141 -8.22 2.93 37.03
C PRO A 141 -8.93 4.16 36.50
N ASN A 142 -8.32 4.92 35.59
CA ASN A 142 -8.83 6.18 35.08
C ASN A 142 -9.46 6.04 33.67
N GLY A 143 -9.51 4.85 33.09
CA GLY A 143 -10.06 4.64 31.74
C GLY A 143 -9.23 5.31 30.62
N PHE A 144 -7.94 5.50 30.85
CA PHE A 144 -7.04 6.15 29.88
C PHE A 144 -6.97 5.39 28.55
N ARG A 145 -7.04 4.05 28.58
CA ARG A 145 -6.99 3.20 27.39
C ARG A 145 -8.13 3.48 26.40
N GLU A 146 -9.35 3.70 26.90
CA GLU A 146 -10.51 4.02 26.03
C GLU A 146 -10.29 5.36 25.31
N LYS A 147 -9.77 6.37 26.03
CA LYS A 147 -9.41 7.66 25.46
C LYS A 147 -8.30 7.49 24.41
N LEU A 148 -7.24 6.76 24.74
CA LEU A 148 -6.12 6.46 23.85
C LEU A 148 -6.58 5.77 22.57
N GLU A 149 -7.42 4.74 22.70
CA GLU A 149 -8.00 4.03 21.55
C GLU A 149 -8.81 4.97 20.65
N SER A 150 -9.67 5.78 21.25
CA SER A 150 -10.50 6.75 20.53
C SER A 150 -9.65 7.78 19.76
N GLU A 151 -8.61 8.31 20.40
CA GLU A 151 -7.70 9.27 19.79
C GLU A 151 -6.88 8.68 18.63
N LEU A 152 -6.38 7.45 18.79
CA LEU A 152 -5.67 6.73 17.73
C LEU A 152 -6.59 6.38 16.55
N LYS A 153 -7.84 5.96 16.82
CA LYS A 153 -8.86 5.72 15.78
C LYS A 153 -9.19 7.00 15.01
N ALA A 154 -9.39 8.11 15.70
CA ALA A 154 -9.70 9.41 15.07
C ALA A 154 -8.56 9.87 14.13
N ARG A 155 -7.32 9.43 14.36
CA ARG A 155 -6.14 9.73 13.52
C ARG A 155 -5.87 8.66 12.45
N GLY A 156 -6.72 7.63 12.37
CA GLY A 156 -6.53 6.54 11.40
C GLY A 156 -5.31 5.64 11.71
N LEU A 157 -4.89 5.60 12.97
CA LEU A 157 -3.75 4.79 13.44
C LEU A 157 -4.17 3.43 14.01
N ILE A 158 -5.47 3.15 14.04
CA ILE A 158 -6.06 1.85 14.40
C ILE A 158 -7.08 1.45 13.34
N GLU A 159 -6.99 0.21 12.90
CA GLU A 159 -7.96 -0.41 12.02
C GLU A 159 -8.20 -1.86 12.43
N GLN A 160 -9.47 -2.27 12.57
CA GLN A 160 -9.86 -3.64 12.95
C GLN A 160 -9.10 -4.18 14.18
N ARG A 161 -8.91 -3.34 15.20
CA ARG A 161 -8.15 -3.64 16.43
C ARG A 161 -6.65 -3.89 16.19
N GLN A 162 -6.11 -3.40 15.08
CA GLN A 162 -4.68 -3.42 14.78
C GLN A 162 -4.15 -1.98 14.80
N VAL A 163 -3.15 -1.73 15.63
CA VAL A 163 -2.39 -0.47 15.61
C VAL A 163 -1.47 -0.47 14.39
N SER A 164 -1.39 0.64 13.69
CA SER A 164 -0.65 0.77 12.43
C SER A 164 0.13 2.09 12.39
N LEU A 165 1.32 2.11 13.00
CA LEU A 165 2.25 3.24 12.95
C LEU A 165 3.26 3.11 11.81
N VAL A 166 3.67 1.86 11.50
CA VAL A 166 4.66 1.54 10.45
C VAL A 166 3.98 1.47 9.09
N LYS A 167 2.87 0.73 9.00
CA LYS A 167 2.08 0.59 7.77
C LYS A 167 0.75 1.31 7.95
N SER A 168 0.43 2.25 7.06
CA SER A 168 -0.86 2.95 7.09
C SER A 168 -1.64 2.64 5.82
N LYS A 169 -2.82 2.05 5.96
CA LYS A 169 -3.71 1.83 4.80
C LYS A 169 -4.13 3.13 4.13
N SER A 170 -4.25 4.22 4.89
CA SER A 170 -4.52 5.54 4.32
C SER A 170 -3.39 6.00 3.40
N ARG A 171 -2.13 5.82 3.82
CA ARG A 171 -0.96 6.08 2.99
C ARG A 171 -0.91 5.16 1.78
N ASP A 172 -1.10 3.85 2.01
CA ASP A 172 -1.09 2.85 0.95
C ASP A 172 -2.20 3.12 -0.07
N LYS A 173 -3.38 3.58 0.37
CA LYS A 173 -4.47 3.99 -0.51
C LYS A 173 -4.08 5.18 -1.40
N ILE A 174 -3.46 6.23 -0.83
CA ILE A 174 -2.98 7.39 -1.60
C ILE A 174 -1.94 6.91 -2.62
N LEU A 175 -0.95 6.13 -2.22
CA LEU A 175 0.09 5.63 -3.12
C LEU A 175 -0.47 4.69 -4.19
N ASN A 176 -1.41 3.83 -3.85
CA ASN A 176 -2.03 2.92 -4.80
C ASN A 176 -2.90 3.65 -5.83
N GLN A 177 -3.49 4.78 -5.46
CA GLN A 177 -4.32 5.61 -6.32
C GLN A 177 -3.59 6.84 -6.86
N SER A 178 -2.27 6.92 -6.72
CA SER A 178 -1.48 8.08 -7.15
C SER A 178 -1.57 8.30 -8.66
N LEU A 179 -1.89 9.54 -9.03
CA LEU A 179 -1.94 10.00 -10.42
C LEU A 179 -0.57 10.00 -11.10
N GLY A 180 0.52 9.94 -10.34
CA GLY A 180 1.87 9.72 -10.87
C GLY A 180 1.98 8.46 -11.73
N LYS A 181 1.10 7.47 -11.54
CA LYS A 181 1.05 6.27 -12.38
C LYS A 181 0.54 6.54 -13.81
N LEU A 182 -0.23 7.61 -14.01
CA LEU A 182 -0.68 8.02 -15.35
C LEU A 182 0.49 8.54 -16.19
N SER A 183 1.33 9.39 -15.60
CA SER A 183 2.56 9.84 -16.28
C SER A 183 3.52 8.67 -16.47
N GLY A 184 3.68 7.81 -15.47
CA GLY A 184 4.54 6.63 -15.55
C GLY A 184 4.20 5.70 -16.73
N ILE A 185 2.91 5.39 -16.95
CA ILE A 185 2.52 4.54 -18.07
C ILE A 185 2.76 5.22 -19.43
N ALA A 186 2.53 6.54 -19.52
CA ALA A 186 2.81 7.31 -20.72
C ALA A 186 4.33 7.37 -21.00
N ASP A 187 5.15 7.49 -19.97
CA ASP A 187 6.62 7.47 -20.11
C ASP A 187 7.15 6.10 -20.51
N ILE A 188 6.60 5.01 -19.95
CA ILE A 188 6.91 3.64 -20.39
C ILE A 188 6.58 3.49 -21.87
N PHE A 189 5.36 3.86 -22.30
CA PHE A 189 4.94 3.82 -23.71
C PHE A 189 5.93 4.57 -24.60
N LEU A 190 6.29 5.79 -24.23
CA LEU A 190 7.21 6.60 -25.02
C LEU A 190 8.61 6.01 -25.10
N THR A 191 9.09 5.42 -24.00
CA THR A 191 10.40 4.76 -23.92
C THR A 191 10.45 3.53 -24.82
N GLU A 192 9.46 2.67 -24.72
CA GLU A 192 9.33 1.47 -25.54
C GLU A 192 9.16 1.82 -27.02
N TYR A 193 8.35 2.82 -27.34
CA TYR A 193 8.18 3.28 -28.72
C TYR A 193 9.48 3.84 -29.32
N LYS A 194 10.28 4.57 -28.55
CA LYS A 194 11.61 5.03 -29.00
C LYS A 194 12.56 3.88 -29.34
N SER A 195 12.42 2.76 -28.66
CA SER A 195 13.23 1.56 -28.88
C SER A 195 12.74 0.69 -30.04
N MET A 196 11.42 0.47 -30.11
CA MET A 196 10.81 -0.51 -31.02
C MET A 196 10.09 0.11 -32.20
N GLY A 197 9.77 1.40 -32.14
CA GLY A 197 9.05 2.10 -33.20
C GLY A 197 7.66 1.50 -33.46
N GLN A 198 7.35 1.28 -34.73
CA GLN A 198 6.06 0.72 -35.15
C GLN A 198 5.88 -0.77 -34.84
N ASP A 199 6.95 -1.47 -34.46
CA ASP A 199 6.90 -2.88 -34.05
C ASP A 199 6.45 -3.07 -32.61
N LEU A 200 6.27 -1.97 -31.84
CA LEU A 200 5.81 -2.04 -30.47
C LEU A 200 4.44 -2.73 -30.36
N ARG A 201 4.39 -3.73 -29.49
CA ARG A 201 3.17 -4.43 -29.09
C ARG A 201 3.09 -4.39 -27.57
N GLN A 202 2.34 -3.44 -27.03
CA GLN A 202 2.23 -3.20 -25.59
C GLN A 202 0.85 -3.58 -25.08
N LEU A 203 0.79 -4.39 -24.03
CA LEU A 203 -0.41 -4.69 -23.27
C LEU A 203 -0.34 -4.01 -21.90
N VAL A 204 -1.39 -3.27 -21.56
CA VAL A 204 -1.56 -2.63 -20.26
C VAL A 204 -2.68 -3.32 -19.50
N LEU A 205 -2.37 -3.88 -18.33
CA LEU A 205 -3.35 -4.48 -17.43
C LEU A 205 -3.69 -3.48 -16.31
N ALA A 206 -4.98 -3.29 -16.05
CA ALA A 206 -5.47 -2.35 -15.04
C ALA A 206 -6.72 -2.88 -14.33
N ASP A 207 -6.84 -2.55 -13.04
CA ASP A 207 -7.86 -3.15 -12.16
C ASP A 207 -9.25 -2.50 -12.24
N TYR A 208 -9.35 -1.24 -12.67
CA TYR A 208 -10.58 -0.46 -12.52
C TYR A 208 -11.11 0.09 -13.82
N ILE A 209 -12.44 0.00 -14.00
CA ILE A 209 -13.18 0.67 -15.06
C ILE A 209 -13.98 1.80 -14.43
N ARG A 210 -13.64 3.04 -14.79
CA ARG A 210 -14.37 4.25 -14.37
C ARG A 210 -15.31 4.66 -15.50
N LYS A 211 -16.59 4.28 -15.39
CA LYS A 211 -17.59 4.56 -16.43
C LYS A 211 -17.87 6.05 -16.62
N ASP A 212 -17.78 6.81 -15.54
CA ASP A 212 -17.89 8.27 -15.53
C ASP A 212 -16.84 8.95 -16.41
N PHE A 213 -15.67 8.34 -16.59
CA PHE A 213 -14.62 8.88 -17.46
C PHE A 213 -14.91 8.71 -18.95
N SER A 214 -15.87 7.89 -19.35
CA SER A 214 -16.23 7.68 -20.77
C SER A 214 -16.67 8.98 -21.48
N THR A 215 -17.21 9.94 -20.75
CA THR A 215 -17.65 11.24 -21.28
C THR A 215 -16.50 12.18 -21.60
N TYR A 216 -15.29 11.90 -21.12
CA TYR A 216 -14.09 12.73 -21.31
C TYR A 216 -13.09 12.14 -22.30
N LEU A 217 -13.42 10.99 -22.90
CA LEU A 217 -12.55 10.36 -23.89
C LEU A 217 -12.46 11.23 -25.15
N GLY A 218 -11.23 11.46 -25.62
CA GLY A 218 -10.98 12.31 -26.78
C GLY A 218 -10.95 13.80 -26.48
N ASP A 219 -11.30 14.25 -25.28
CA ASP A 219 -11.21 15.64 -24.87
C ASP A 219 -9.84 15.93 -24.22
N ASP A 220 -8.92 16.53 -24.97
CA ASP A 220 -7.57 16.86 -24.50
C ASP A 220 -7.54 17.86 -23.33
N ARG A 221 -8.64 18.59 -23.08
CA ARG A 221 -8.75 19.57 -22.00
C ARG A 221 -9.29 18.98 -20.71
N ALA A 222 -9.90 17.80 -20.78
CA ALA A 222 -10.44 17.15 -19.60
C ALA A 222 -9.33 16.78 -18.61
N THR A 223 -9.54 17.11 -17.34
CA THR A 223 -8.59 16.75 -16.28
C THR A 223 -8.75 15.29 -15.91
N ILE A 224 -7.66 14.54 -15.93
CA ILE A 224 -7.62 13.16 -15.45
C ILE A 224 -7.33 13.20 -13.95
N SER A 225 -8.33 12.90 -13.13
CA SER A 225 -8.26 12.99 -11.67
C SER A 225 -8.31 11.63 -10.96
N GLN A 226 -8.28 10.53 -11.71
CA GLN A 226 -8.39 9.19 -11.14
C GLN A 226 -7.74 8.13 -12.04
N LEU A 227 -7.35 6.99 -11.44
CA LEU A 227 -6.81 5.85 -12.16
C LEU A 227 -7.92 4.97 -12.74
N GLY A 228 -7.59 4.22 -13.76
CA GLY A 228 -8.46 3.21 -14.39
C GLY A 228 -8.10 2.99 -15.85
N VAL A 229 -8.73 2.00 -16.47
CA VAL A 229 -8.46 1.62 -17.86
C VAL A 229 -8.61 2.80 -18.84
N LEU A 230 -9.71 3.55 -18.74
CA LEU A 230 -9.97 4.69 -19.62
C LEU A 230 -9.00 5.87 -19.37
N PRO A 231 -8.71 6.27 -18.12
CA PRO A 231 -7.62 7.19 -17.81
C PRO A 231 -6.26 6.79 -18.37
N TYR A 232 -5.88 5.52 -18.29
CA TYR A 232 -4.62 5.03 -18.88
C TYR A 232 -4.64 5.14 -20.40
N PHE A 233 -5.72 4.71 -21.05
CA PHE A 233 -5.91 4.87 -22.50
C PHE A 233 -5.73 6.32 -22.92
N GLU A 234 -6.41 7.23 -22.23
CA GLU A 234 -6.37 8.66 -22.54
C GLU A 234 -4.99 9.28 -22.29
N SER A 235 -4.28 8.83 -21.24
CA SER A 235 -2.92 9.29 -20.96
C SER A 235 -1.96 8.90 -22.09
N ILE A 236 -2.04 7.66 -22.58
CA ILE A 236 -1.23 7.18 -23.71
C ILE A 236 -1.61 7.91 -25.00
N ARG A 237 -2.93 8.07 -25.26
CA ARG A 237 -3.42 8.77 -26.47
C ARG A 237 -2.88 10.20 -26.53
N ARG A 238 -3.01 10.97 -25.45
CA ARG A 238 -2.50 12.35 -25.37
C ARG A 238 -0.98 12.39 -25.53
N LYS A 239 -0.26 11.44 -24.93
CA LYS A 239 1.20 11.36 -25.04
C LYS A 239 1.64 11.04 -26.48
N ALA A 240 0.94 10.13 -27.14
CA ALA A 240 1.17 9.83 -28.55
C ALA A 240 0.90 11.04 -29.44
N GLN A 241 -0.17 11.78 -29.21
CA GLN A 241 -0.52 12.99 -29.94
C GLN A 241 0.51 14.11 -29.71
N GLU A 242 0.94 14.34 -28.47
CA GLU A 242 1.98 15.32 -28.10
C GLU A 242 3.30 15.10 -28.89
N HIS A 243 3.64 13.82 -29.13
CA HIS A 243 4.86 13.43 -29.82
C HIS A 243 4.65 13.06 -31.30
N GLU A 244 3.46 13.29 -31.84
CA GLU A 244 3.10 12.94 -33.23
C GLU A 244 3.34 11.46 -33.59
N ILE A 245 3.13 10.57 -32.61
CA ILE A 245 3.32 9.11 -32.75
C ILE A 245 2.06 8.49 -33.32
N PRO A 246 2.13 7.82 -34.50
CA PRO A 246 1.03 7.06 -35.02
C PRO A 246 0.85 5.77 -34.17
N VAL A 247 -0.25 5.69 -33.43
CA VAL A 247 -0.53 4.56 -32.54
C VAL A 247 -1.94 4.05 -32.75
N SER A 248 -2.10 2.74 -32.75
CA SER A 248 -3.39 2.06 -32.72
C SER A 248 -3.68 1.61 -31.30
N LEU A 249 -4.61 2.29 -30.62
CA LEU A 249 -4.99 1.98 -29.25
C LEU A 249 -6.32 1.25 -29.21
N ALA A 250 -6.43 0.25 -28.35
CA ALA A 250 -7.65 -0.46 -28.06
C ALA A 250 -7.87 -0.65 -26.57
N VAL A 251 -9.14 -0.75 -26.16
CA VAL A 251 -9.54 -1.13 -24.81
C VAL A 251 -10.47 -2.32 -24.89
N LEU A 252 -10.21 -3.32 -24.07
CA LEU A 252 -11.11 -4.46 -23.87
C LEU A 252 -11.41 -4.59 -22.37
N SER A 253 -12.68 -4.48 -22.04
CA SER A 253 -13.15 -4.66 -20.67
C SER A 253 -14.56 -5.26 -20.66
N GLY A 254 -15.05 -5.64 -19.49
CA GLY A 254 -16.40 -6.20 -19.36
C GLY A 254 -17.55 -5.24 -19.70
N SER A 255 -17.31 -3.93 -19.79
CA SER A 255 -18.36 -2.91 -20.00
C SER A 255 -18.03 -1.87 -21.06
N VAL A 256 -16.81 -1.79 -21.52
CA VAL A 256 -16.34 -0.82 -22.52
C VAL A 256 -15.36 -1.52 -23.47
N VAL A 257 -15.59 -1.36 -24.75
CA VAL A 257 -14.68 -1.78 -25.82
C VAL A 257 -14.40 -0.56 -26.69
N ILE A 258 -13.13 -0.26 -26.89
CA ILE A 258 -12.67 0.81 -27.81
C ILE A 258 -11.77 0.15 -28.84
N LEU A 259 -12.01 0.43 -30.11
CA LEU A 259 -11.26 -0.13 -31.22
C LEU A 259 -10.83 0.99 -32.18
N PRO A 260 -9.68 0.84 -32.83
CA PRO A 260 -9.34 1.67 -33.98
C PRO A 260 -10.42 1.55 -35.08
N THR A 261 -10.68 2.64 -35.81
CA THR A 261 -11.77 2.68 -36.79
C THR A 261 -11.65 1.61 -37.89
N ASN A 262 -10.43 1.35 -38.36
CA ASN A 262 -10.18 0.29 -39.35
C ASN A 262 -10.53 -1.09 -38.81
N VAL A 263 -10.13 -1.40 -37.57
CA VAL A 263 -10.46 -2.69 -36.92
C VAL A 263 -11.97 -2.82 -36.69
N ALA A 264 -12.64 -1.74 -36.29
CA ALA A 264 -14.08 -1.74 -36.11
C ALA A 264 -14.83 -2.03 -37.43
N THR A 265 -14.30 -1.54 -38.55
CA THR A 265 -14.84 -1.81 -39.89
C THR A 265 -14.65 -3.28 -40.29
N GLU A 266 -13.45 -3.82 -40.17
CA GLU A 266 -13.14 -5.22 -40.43
C GLU A 266 -13.98 -6.16 -39.55
N LEU A 267 -14.19 -5.83 -38.28
CA LEU A 267 -14.99 -6.63 -37.35
C LEU A 267 -16.46 -6.70 -37.81
N LYS A 268 -17.04 -5.64 -38.36
CA LYS A 268 -18.38 -5.63 -38.93
C LYS A 268 -18.50 -6.57 -40.16
N GLU A 269 -17.46 -6.59 -40.99
CA GLU A 269 -17.41 -7.45 -42.17
C GLU A 269 -17.26 -8.92 -41.81
N LEU A 270 -16.47 -9.23 -40.77
CA LEU A 270 -16.26 -10.60 -40.30
C LEU A 270 -17.45 -11.17 -39.52
N LEU A 271 -18.25 -10.33 -38.88
CA LEU A 271 -19.38 -10.73 -38.05
C LEU A 271 -20.72 -10.12 -38.52
N PRO A 272 -21.15 -10.37 -39.77
CA PRO A 272 -22.36 -9.76 -40.33
C PRO A 272 -23.65 -10.16 -39.61
N GLN A 273 -23.64 -11.30 -38.91
CA GLN A 273 -24.77 -11.80 -38.13
C GLN A 273 -24.92 -11.08 -36.75
N VAL A 274 -23.92 -10.29 -36.32
CA VAL A 274 -23.94 -9.56 -35.05
C VAL A 274 -24.26 -8.10 -35.33
N SER A 275 -25.30 -7.59 -34.68
CA SER A 275 -25.61 -6.16 -34.76
C SER A 275 -24.61 -5.37 -33.90
N LEU A 276 -23.57 -4.82 -34.52
CA LEU A 276 -22.57 -4.00 -33.88
C LEU A 276 -22.85 -2.52 -34.16
N SER A 277 -23.00 -1.73 -33.07
CA SER A 277 -23.10 -0.27 -33.15
C SER A 277 -21.85 0.34 -32.50
N PHE A 278 -21.21 1.28 -33.20
CA PHE A 278 -20.06 2.02 -32.69
C PHE A 278 -20.37 3.52 -32.66
N SER A 279 -19.91 4.20 -31.63
CA SER A 279 -19.86 5.67 -31.57
C SER A 279 -18.41 6.12 -31.74
N SER A 280 -18.18 7.19 -32.50
CA SER A 280 -16.85 7.77 -32.63
C SER A 280 -16.45 8.48 -31.33
N ILE A 281 -15.18 8.32 -30.96
CA ILE A 281 -14.49 9.16 -29.97
C ILE A 281 -13.76 10.20 -30.79
N GLY A 282 -14.01 11.50 -30.52
CA GLY A 282 -13.49 12.62 -31.30
C GLY A 282 -11.96 12.70 -31.37
#